data_9533631452670fc0621b058bfdfc34b6
#
_entry.id   9533631452670fc0621b058bfdfc34b6
#
_cell.length_a   1.000
_cell.length_b   1.000
_cell.length_c   1.000
_cell.angle_alpha   90.00
_cell.angle_beta   90.00
_cell.angle_gamma   90.00
#
_symmetry.space_group_name_H-M   'P 1'
#
loop_
_entity.id
_entity.type
_entity.pdbx_description
1 polymer ?
#
loop_
_entity_poly.entity_id
_entity_poly.type
_entity_poly.pdbx_seq_one_letter_code
_entity_poly.pdbx_strand_id
1 'polypeptide(L)'
;YLKKIKPYTIKKGIRYLKHYGPKEFWVRLCERMEPEEVPYGPWFENHKPSEKELEGQRRKQWKKQPLISVVVPAYKTSAKFLREIIESLEVQTYTNWELCIANASPEDAAMSEVLREYTSKDARVKVENLKENLGIAENTNAAMEMAAGEYTGLLDHDDLLAPQALYRIVEALNQSRE
;
A
#
# COMPACT_ATOMS: atom_id res chain seq x y z
N TYR A 1 -12.22 -18.42 27.73
CA TYR A 1 -12.25 -18.93 26.34
C TYR A 1 -13.18 -20.12 26.13
N LEU A 2 -13.32 -21.06 27.09
CA LEU A 2 -14.16 -22.27 26.96
C LEU A 2 -15.68 -22.01 26.89
N LYS A 3 -16.17 -20.84 27.32
CA LYS A 3 -17.60 -20.48 27.31
C LYS A 3 -18.20 -20.14 25.95
N LYS A 4 -17.42 -20.09 24.86
CA LYS A 4 -17.89 -19.71 23.52
C LYS A 4 -17.91 -20.84 22.48
N ILE A 5 -17.66 -22.09 22.87
CA ILE A 5 -17.64 -23.21 21.93
C ILE A 5 -19.08 -23.67 21.67
N LYS A 6 -19.64 -23.27 20.54
CA LYS A 6 -20.97 -23.74 20.12
C LYS A 6 -20.89 -25.18 19.58
N PRO A 7 -21.93 -26.04 19.74
CA PRO A 7 -21.94 -27.40 19.22
C PRO A 7 -21.58 -27.54 17.74
N TYR A 8 -21.92 -26.54 16.94
CA TYR A 8 -21.56 -26.42 15.54
C TYR A 8 -20.02 -26.35 15.33
N THR A 9 -19.30 -25.66 16.20
CA THR A 9 -17.85 -25.51 16.12
C THR A 9 -17.14 -26.84 16.36
N ILE A 10 -17.66 -27.67 17.28
CA ILE A 10 -17.12 -29.00 17.56
C ILE A 10 -17.31 -29.91 16.33
N LYS A 11 -18.50 -29.94 15.75
CA LYS A 11 -18.77 -30.73 14.52
C LYS A 11 -17.87 -30.33 13.36
N LYS A 12 -17.61 -29.02 13.20
CA LYS A 12 -16.69 -28.49 12.17
C LYS A 12 -15.26 -28.92 12.44
N GLY A 13 -14.81 -28.89 13.70
CA GLY A 13 -13.47 -29.35 14.11
C GLY A 13 -13.26 -30.84 13.85
N ILE A 14 -14.24 -31.69 14.19
CA ILE A 14 -14.16 -33.13 13.93
C ILE A 14 -14.10 -33.44 12.43
N ARG A 15 -14.89 -32.70 11.61
CA ARG A 15 -14.86 -32.85 10.15
C ARG A 15 -13.50 -32.45 9.59
N TYR A 16 -12.92 -31.36 10.07
CA TYR A 16 -11.60 -30.89 9.67
C TYR A 16 -10.50 -31.91 10.05
N LEU A 17 -10.51 -32.42 11.28
CA LEU A 17 -9.61 -33.46 11.76
C LEU A 17 -9.64 -34.72 10.88
N LYS A 18 -10.84 -35.17 10.49
CA LYS A 18 -11.03 -36.34 9.61
C LYS A 18 -10.51 -36.11 8.19
N HIS A 19 -10.59 -34.89 7.69
CA HIS A 19 -10.23 -34.56 6.31
C HIS A 19 -8.74 -34.22 6.14
N TYR A 20 -8.17 -33.46 7.06
CA TYR A 20 -6.81 -32.94 6.96
C TYR A 20 -5.81 -33.59 7.92
N GLY A 21 -6.27 -34.46 8.81
CA GLY A 21 -5.44 -35.18 9.77
C GLY A 21 -5.10 -34.39 11.05
N PRO A 22 -4.48 -35.08 12.04
CA PRO A 22 -4.25 -34.50 13.37
C PRO A 22 -3.21 -33.36 13.37
N LYS A 23 -2.21 -33.42 12.49
CA LYS A 23 -1.15 -32.39 12.41
C LYS A 23 -1.74 -31.05 11.98
N GLU A 24 -2.48 -31.02 10.90
CA GLU A 24 -3.13 -29.81 10.38
C GLU A 24 -4.21 -29.29 11.32
N PHE A 25 -4.95 -30.19 11.96
CA PHE A 25 -5.92 -29.82 12.99
C PHE A 25 -5.24 -29.13 14.18
N TRP A 26 -4.08 -29.62 14.62
CA TRP A 26 -3.35 -29.02 15.74
C TRP A 26 -2.80 -27.64 15.40
N VAL A 27 -2.20 -27.47 14.22
CA VAL A 27 -1.73 -26.16 13.73
C VAL A 27 -2.88 -25.16 13.74
N ARG A 28 -4.02 -25.53 13.14
CA ARG A 28 -5.21 -24.66 13.08
C ARG A 28 -5.83 -24.37 14.45
N LEU A 29 -5.68 -25.28 15.39
CA LEU A 29 -6.12 -25.06 16.77
C LEU A 29 -5.20 -24.07 17.49
N CYS A 30 -3.89 -24.19 17.31
CA CYS A 30 -2.90 -23.26 17.86
C CYS A 30 -3.10 -21.83 17.31
N GLU A 31 -3.24 -21.68 16.00
CA GLU A 31 -3.56 -20.38 15.36
C GLU A 31 -4.82 -19.71 15.97
N ARG A 32 -5.81 -20.52 16.33
CA ARG A 32 -7.04 -20.04 16.96
C ARG A 32 -6.91 -19.71 18.45
N MET A 33 -5.87 -20.25 19.09
CA MET A 33 -5.56 -20.01 20.49
C MET A 33 -4.48 -18.94 20.69
N GLU A 34 -3.92 -18.44 19.59
CA GLU A 34 -3.04 -17.27 19.65
C GLU A 34 -3.80 -16.09 20.30
N PRO A 35 -3.14 -15.32 21.18
CA PRO A 35 -3.76 -14.16 21.80
C PRO A 35 -4.29 -13.24 20.69
N GLU A 36 -5.47 -12.65 20.91
CA GLU A 36 -6.01 -11.61 20.04
C GLU A 36 -4.88 -10.62 19.73
N GLU A 37 -4.62 -10.40 18.43
CA GLU A 37 -3.65 -9.41 17.98
C GLU A 37 -3.88 -8.11 18.75
N VAL A 38 -2.81 -7.44 19.15
CA VAL A 38 -2.89 -6.12 19.77
C VAL A 38 -3.78 -5.26 18.86
N PRO A 39 -4.84 -4.61 19.39
CA PRO A 39 -5.73 -3.82 18.55
C PRO A 39 -4.92 -2.82 17.73
N TYR A 40 -4.95 -2.94 16.40
CA TYR A 40 -4.11 -2.14 15.50
C TYR A 40 -4.27 -0.63 15.74
N GLY A 41 -5.50 -0.16 15.95
CA GLY A 41 -5.77 1.26 16.16
C GLY A 41 -4.95 1.88 17.30
N PRO A 42 -5.07 1.39 18.56
CA PRO A 42 -4.27 1.87 19.68
C PRO A 42 -2.77 1.68 19.48
N TRP A 43 -2.35 0.58 18.84
CA TRP A 43 -0.95 0.36 18.52
C TRP A 43 -0.44 1.42 17.54
N PHE A 44 -1.17 1.70 16.46
CA PHE A 44 -0.83 2.70 15.47
C PHE A 44 -0.72 4.11 16.07
N GLU A 45 -1.71 4.51 16.89
CA GLU A 45 -1.70 5.81 17.56
C GLU A 45 -0.46 6.02 18.43
N ASN A 46 0.02 4.96 19.10
CA ASN A 46 1.22 5.00 19.93
C ASN A 46 2.54 4.93 19.14
N HIS A 47 2.52 4.50 17.86
CA HIS A 47 3.71 4.28 17.04
C HIS A 47 3.80 5.20 15.82
N LYS A 48 2.74 5.97 15.54
CA LYS A 48 2.81 6.97 14.47
C LYS A 48 3.80 8.08 14.86
N PRO A 49 4.59 8.60 13.91
CA PRO A 49 5.51 9.67 14.21
C PRO A 49 4.77 10.94 14.60
N SER A 50 5.36 11.67 15.56
CA SER A 50 4.90 13.02 15.92
C SER A 50 5.23 14.02 14.80
N GLU A 51 4.56 15.17 14.75
CA GLU A 51 4.87 16.25 13.80
C GLU A 51 6.33 16.72 13.89
N LYS A 52 6.90 16.76 15.10
CA LYS A 52 8.31 17.10 15.31
C LYS A 52 9.26 16.10 14.64
N GLU A 53 8.92 14.81 14.70
CA GLU A 53 9.68 13.76 14.01
C GLU A 53 9.55 13.88 12.50
N LEU A 54 8.33 14.11 11.98
CA LEU A 54 8.09 14.32 10.56
C LEU A 54 8.86 15.56 10.03
N GLU A 55 8.90 16.65 10.78
CA GLU A 55 9.72 17.81 10.44
C GLU A 55 11.21 17.49 10.43
N GLY A 56 11.69 16.71 11.41
CA GLY A 56 13.06 16.23 11.47
C GLY A 56 13.42 15.39 10.23
N GLN A 57 12.48 14.52 9.82
CA GLN A 57 12.63 13.70 8.62
C GLN A 57 12.72 14.54 7.34
N ARG A 58 11.89 15.57 7.18
CA ARG A 58 11.93 16.50 6.02
C ARG A 58 13.25 17.24 5.88
N ARG A 59 13.95 17.50 7.00
CA ARG A 59 15.25 18.20 7.03
C ARG A 59 16.45 17.26 6.90
N LYS A 60 16.21 15.95 6.90
CA LYS A 60 17.28 14.94 6.84
C LYS A 60 18.03 15.02 5.52
N GLN A 61 19.36 15.15 5.62
CA GLN A 61 20.24 15.01 4.46
C GLN A 61 20.68 13.55 4.32
N TRP A 62 20.57 13.02 3.12
CA TRP A 62 20.92 11.64 2.82
C TRP A 62 22.18 11.56 1.97
N LYS A 63 22.98 10.51 2.17
CA LYS A 63 24.12 10.22 1.31
C LYS A 63 23.68 9.70 -0.05
N LYS A 64 22.70 8.79 -0.05
CA LYS A 64 22.03 8.29 -1.24
C LYS A 64 20.60 8.84 -1.25
N GLN A 65 20.20 9.47 -2.34
CA GLN A 65 18.88 10.07 -2.53
C GLN A 65 18.23 9.51 -3.80
N PRO A 66 17.89 8.20 -3.84
CA PRO A 66 17.33 7.60 -5.03
C PRO A 66 15.96 8.19 -5.37
N LEU A 67 15.65 8.29 -6.66
CA LEU A 67 14.28 8.52 -7.10
C LEU A 67 13.47 7.23 -6.86
N ILE A 68 12.32 7.35 -6.19
CA ILE A 68 11.39 6.24 -5.97
C ILE A 68 10.18 6.43 -6.86
N SER A 69 9.92 5.49 -7.75
CA SER A 69 8.70 5.44 -8.56
C SER A 69 7.63 4.67 -7.82
N VAL A 70 6.49 5.29 -7.53
CA VAL A 70 5.31 4.60 -7.01
C VAL A 70 4.38 4.32 -8.18
N VAL A 71 4.02 3.06 -8.37
CA VAL A 71 3.30 2.55 -9.54
C VAL A 71 1.91 2.10 -9.12
N VAL A 72 0.89 2.66 -9.77
CA VAL A 72 -0.52 2.45 -9.45
C VAL A 72 -1.31 2.04 -10.69
N PRO A 73 -1.80 0.79 -10.77
CA PRO A 73 -2.80 0.41 -11.76
C PRO A 73 -4.18 0.88 -11.29
N ALA A 74 -4.82 1.76 -12.03
CA ALA A 74 -6.11 2.36 -11.67
C ALA A 74 -7.22 1.92 -12.64
N TYR A 75 -8.21 1.17 -12.13
CA TYR A 75 -9.37 0.73 -12.89
C TYR A 75 -10.65 0.95 -12.08
N LYS A 76 -11.57 1.75 -12.61
CA LYS A 76 -12.84 2.13 -11.94
C LYS A 76 -12.62 2.65 -10.52
N THR A 77 -11.52 3.37 -10.33
CA THR A 77 -11.14 3.96 -9.04
C THR A 77 -12.01 5.19 -8.77
N SER A 78 -12.61 5.27 -7.58
CA SER A 78 -13.38 6.45 -7.22
C SER A 78 -12.49 7.70 -7.20
N ALA A 79 -13.04 8.84 -7.63
CA ALA A 79 -12.34 10.13 -7.57
C ALA A 79 -11.83 10.47 -6.15
N LYS A 80 -12.53 9.99 -5.11
CA LYS A 80 -12.12 10.14 -3.71
C LYS A 80 -10.82 9.38 -3.44
N PHE A 81 -10.77 8.08 -3.73
CA PHE A 81 -9.57 7.25 -3.48
C PHE A 81 -8.38 7.76 -4.29
N LEU A 82 -8.62 8.18 -5.53
CA LEU A 82 -7.56 8.73 -6.37
C LEU A 82 -6.97 10.02 -5.80
N ARG A 83 -7.78 10.90 -5.21
CA ARG A 83 -7.28 12.09 -4.49
C ARG A 83 -6.49 11.68 -3.25
N GLU A 84 -7.05 10.81 -2.43
CA GLU A 84 -6.42 10.36 -1.19
C GLU A 84 -5.05 9.70 -1.41
N ILE A 85 -4.90 8.88 -2.47
CA ILE A 85 -3.60 8.26 -2.79
C ILE A 85 -2.57 9.29 -3.23
N ILE A 86 -2.93 10.25 -4.09
CA ILE A 86 -2.02 11.31 -4.55
C ILE A 86 -1.62 12.20 -3.36
N GLU A 87 -2.58 12.62 -2.55
CA GLU A 87 -2.34 13.43 -1.34
C GLU A 87 -1.46 12.70 -0.33
N SER A 88 -1.58 11.36 -0.22
CA SER A 88 -0.71 10.55 0.65
C SER A 88 0.75 10.58 0.22
N LEU A 89 1.02 10.80 -1.06
CA LEU A 89 2.36 10.98 -1.60
C LEU A 89 2.85 12.43 -1.44
N GLU A 90 1.99 13.42 -1.61
CA GLU A 90 2.35 14.84 -1.42
C GLU A 90 2.83 15.12 0.02
N VAL A 91 2.28 14.41 1.02
CA VAL A 91 2.66 14.56 2.44
C VAL A 91 3.89 13.74 2.85
N GLN A 92 4.49 12.95 1.95
CA GLN A 92 5.68 12.17 2.26
C GLN A 92 6.83 13.06 2.76
N THR A 93 7.52 12.60 3.80
CA THR A 93 8.69 13.32 4.35
C THR A 93 9.94 13.17 3.49
N TYR A 94 10.00 12.17 2.62
CA TYR A 94 10.97 12.06 1.54
C TYR A 94 10.35 12.54 0.24
N THR A 95 10.98 13.51 -0.42
CA THR A 95 10.38 14.27 -1.52
C THR A 95 10.84 13.85 -2.91
N ASN A 96 11.90 13.02 -3.02
CA ASN A 96 12.40 12.55 -4.33
C ASN A 96 11.65 11.28 -4.78
N TRP A 97 10.41 11.47 -5.17
CA TRP A 97 9.52 10.43 -5.67
C TRP A 97 8.80 10.89 -6.93
N GLU A 98 8.27 9.95 -7.66
CA GLU A 98 7.31 10.15 -8.73
C GLU A 98 6.16 9.13 -8.60
N LEU A 99 5.00 9.49 -9.12
CA LEU A 99 3.80 8.66 -9.15
C LEU A 99 3.44 8.35 -10.60
N CYS A 100 3.41 7.06 -10.94
CA CYS A 100 3.09 6.58 -12.27
C CYS A 100 1.75 5.84 -12.22
N ILE A 101 0.71 6.42 -12.80
CA ILE A 101 -0.67 5.88 -12.79
C ILE A 101 -1.04 5.40 -14.20
N ALA A 102 -1.36 4.11 -14.33
CA ALA A 102 -2.01 3.60 -15.54
C ALA A 102 -3.53 3.68 -15.37
N ASN A 103 -4.16 4.60 -16.07
CA ASN A 103 -5.61 4.76 -16.09
C ASN A 103 -6.25 3.81 -17.09
N ALA A 104 -6.84 2.72 -16.59
CA ALA A 104 -7.56 1.73 -17.39
C ALA A 104 -9.07 1.98 -17.50
N SER A 105 -9.51 3.20 -17.18
CA SER A 105 -10.91 3.69 -17.34
C SER A 105 -10.92 5.12 -17.84
N PRO A 106 -10.33 5.42 -19.01
CA PRO A 106 -10.24 6.81 -19.52
C PRO A 106 -11.61 7.41 -19.87
N GLU A 107 -12.64 6.59 -20.00
CA GLU A 107 -14.02 6.98 -20.18
C GLU A 107 -14.69 7.54 -18.91
N ASP A 108 -14.12 7.24 -17.73
CA ASP A 108 -14.61 7.79 -16.47
C ASP A 108 -14.21 9.27 -16.32
N ALA A 109 -15.20 10.15 -16.52
CA ALA A 109 -14.97 11.59 -16.50
C ALA A 109 -14.49 12.11 -15.15
N ALA A 110 -15.03 11.56 -14.03
CA ALA A 110 -14.65 11.99 -12.68
C ALA A 110 -13.20 11.60 -12.36
N MET A 111 -12.79 10.39 -12.73
CA MET A 111 -11.42 9.91 -12.60
C MET A 111 -10.46 10.74 -13.47
N SER A 112 -10.82 10.94 -14.74
CA SER A 112 -10.01 11.70 -15.70
C SER A 112 -9.84 13.18 -15.30
N GLU A 113 -10.85 13.79 -14.67
CA GLU A 113 -10.78 15.15 -14.14
C GLU A 113 -9.75 15.26 -13.01
N VAL A 114 -9.79 14.33 -12.04
CA VAL A 114 -8.81 14.30 -10.93
C VAL A 114 -7.40 14.12 -11.47
N LEU A 115 -7.16 13.16 -12.34
CA LEU A 115 -5.84 12.90 -12.91
C LEU A 115 -5.30 14.13 -13.64
N ARG A 116 -6.11 14.81 -14.45
CA ARG A 116 -5.73 16.03 -15.14
C ARG A 116 -5.43 17.18 -14.17
N GLU A 117 -6.20 17.31 -13.09
CA GLU A 117 -5.96 18.30 -12.05
C GLU A 117 -4.57 18.14 -11.46
N TYR A 118 -4.22 16.92 -10.99
CA TYR A 118 -2.95 16.69 -10.31
C TYR A 118 -1.74 16.68 -11.25
N THR A 119 -1.86 16.15 -12.46
CA THR A 119 -0.77 16.23 -13.45
C THR A 119 -0.46 17.66 -13.86
N SER A 120 -1.43 18.56 -13.82
CA SER A 120 -1.20 19.99 -14.10
C SER A 120 -0.54 20.73 -12.94
N LYS A 121 -0.69 20.26 -11.71
CA LYS A 121 -0.15 20.87 -10.49
C LYS A 121 1.23 20.36 -10.11
N ASP A 122 1.49 19.07 -10.31
CA ASP A 122 2.72 18.41 -9.89
C ASP A 122 3.31 17.54 -11.01
N ALA A 123 4.45 17.93 -11.53
CA ALA A 123 5.15 17.21 -12.60
C ALA A 123 5.65 15.82 -12.19
N ARG A 124 5.65 15.49 -10.89
CA ARG A 124 5.98 14.16 -10.38
C ARG A 124 4.84 13.16 -10.60
N VAL A 125 3.62 13.63 -10.85
CA VAL A 125 2.46 12.79 -11.15
C VAL A 125 2.39 12.56 -12.65
N LYS A 126 2.59 11.32 -13.08
CA LYS A 126 2.55 10.87 -14.46
C LYS A 126 1.35 9.97 -14.67
N VAL A 127 0.66 10.13 -15.78
CA VAL A 127 -0.54 9.33 -16.10
C VAL A 127 -0.47 8.85 -17.53
N GLU A 128 -0.71 7.56 -17.72
CA GLU A 128 -0.98 6.96 -19.01
C GLU A 128 -2.42 6.49 -19.09
N ASN A 129 -3.15 6.93 -20.13
CA ASN A 129 -4.51 6.49 -20.39
C ASN A 129 -4.47 5.26 -21.31
N LEU A 130 -4.84 4.11 -20.77
CA LEU A 130 -4.92 2.86 -21.53
C LEU A 130 -6.17 2.85 -22.41
N LYS A 131 -6.10 2.18 -23.55
CA LYS A 131 -7.24 2.05 -24.48
C LYS A 131 -8.35 1.17 -23.89
N GLU A 132 -7.99 0.21 -23.08
CA GLU A 132 -8.87 -0.76 -22.44
C GLU A 132 -8.23 -1.30 -21.16
N ASN A 133 -9.02 -1.92 -20.31
CA ASN A 133 -8.52 -2.62 -19.14
C ASN A 133 -7.93 -3.98 -19.52
N LEU A 134 -6.63 -4.12 -19.41
CA LEU A 134 -5.89 -5.35 -19.71
C LEU A 134 -5.72 -6.28 -18.49
N GLY A 135 -6.30 -5.91 -17.34
CA GLY A 135 -6.13 -6.61 -16.08
C GLY A 135 -4.98 -6.08 -15.24
N ILE A 136 -4.91 -6.50 -13.98
CA ILE A 136 -4.00 -5.91 -12.98
C ILE A 136 -2.53 -5.99 -13.41
N ALA A 137 -2.08 -7.11 -13.94
CA ALA A 137 -0.68 -7.30 -14.32
C ALA A 137 -0.26 -6.37 -15.46
N GLU A 138 -1.01 -6.32 -16.54
CA GLU A 138 -0.67 -5.50 -17.71
C GLU A 138 -0.86 -4.00 -17.44
N ASN A 139 -1.89 -3.63 -16.66
CA ASN A 139 -2.05 -2.24 -16.21
C ASN A 139 -0.87 -1.81 -15.31
N THR A 140 -0.37 -2.72 -14.45
CA THR A 140 0.82 -2.45 -13.63
C THR A 140 2.07 -2.31 -14.50
N ASN A 141 2.24 -3.17 -15.51
CA ASN A 141 3.35 -3.08 -16.44
C ASN A 141 3.35 -1.74 -17.19
N ALA A 142 2.19 -1.29 -17.68
CA ALA A 142 2.07 0.02 -18.33
C ALA A 142 2.46 1.18 -17.39
N ALA A 143 2.04 1.13 -16.13
CA ALA A 143 2.49 2.12 -15.14
C ALA A 143 4.00 2.04 -14.87
N MET A 144 4.58 0.84 -14.85
CA MET A 144 6.03 0.63 -14.69
C MET A 144 6.85 1.18 -15.86
N GLU A 145 6.33 1.18 -17.09
CA GLU A 145 7.02 1.74 -18.25
C GLU A 145 7.27 3.25 -18.13
N MET A 146 6.47 3.96 -17.34
CA MET A 146 6.68 5.38 -17.05
C MET A 146 7.72 5.63 -15.94
N ALA A 147 8.06 4.59 -15.17
CA ALA A 147 8.93 4.72 -14.00
C ALA A 147 10.38 5.00 -14.42
N ALA A 148 10.96 6.05 -13.84
CA ALA A 148 12.35 6.44 -14.07
C ALA A 148 13.22 6.31 -12.79
N GLY A 149 12.62 5.88 -11.67
CA GLY A 149 13.29 5.75 -10.39
C GLY A 149 14.21 4.53 -10.30
N GLU A 150 15.22 4.63 -9.46
CA GLU A 150 16.12 3.52 -9.14
C GLU A 150 15.40 2.38 -8.39
N TYR A 151 14.30 2.72 -7.70
CA TYR A 151 13.47 1.78 -6.97
C TYR A 151 12.01 2.00 -7.32
N THR A 152 11.26 0.90 -7.44
CA THR A 152 9.84 0.92 -7.75
C THR A 152 9.05 0.32 -6.59
N GLY A 153 8.04 1.03 -6.10
CA GLY A 153 7.04 0.56 -5.16
C GLY A 153 5.70 0.33 -5.85
N LEU A 154 5.10 -0.84 -5.64
CA LEU A 154 3.75 -1.11 -6.11
C LEU A 154 2.75 -0.66 -5.04
N LEU A 155 1.69 0.02 -5.45
CA LEU A 155 0.65 0.52 -4.55
C LEU A 155 -0.71 0.30 -5.21
N ASP A 156 -1.64 -0.29 -4.48
CA ASP A 156 -3.00 -0.49 -4.94
C ASP A 156 -3.78 0.84 -4.92
N HIS A 157 -4.72 0.99 -5.85
CA HIS A 157 -5.44 2.26 -6.07
C HIS A 157 -6.40 2.67 -4.94
N ASP A 158 -6.56 1.86 -3.91
CA ASP A 158 -7.39 2.08 -2.72
C ASP A 158 -6.58 2.06 -1.41
N ASP A 159 -5.24 1.94 -1.50
CA ASP A 159 -4.33 2.00 -0.37
C ASP A 159 -3.67 3.39 -0.21
N LEU A 160 -3.17 3.66 0.99
CA LEU A 160 -2.51 4.93 1.35
C LEU A 160 -1.11 4.67 1.93
N LEU A 161 -0.19 5.57 1.63
CA LEU A 161 1.12 5.58 2.27
C LEU A 161 1.12 6.45 3.53
N ALA A 162 1.64 5.91 4.64
CA ALA A 162 1.91 6.74 5.81
C ALA A 162 2.97 7.82 5.48
N PRO A 163 2.92 9.01 6.10
CA PRO A 163 3.80 10.14 5.73
C PRO A 163 5.30 9.86 5.76
N GLN A 164 5.73 8.88 6.55
CA GLN A 164 7.13 8.47 6.69
C GLN A 164 7.50 7.24 5.84
N ALA A 165 6.61 6.71 5.00
CA ALA A 165 6.84 5.43 4.33
C ALA A 165 8.08 5.46 3.44
N LEU A 166 8.18 6.41 2.53
CA LEU A 166 9.33 6.54 1.63
C LEU A 166 10.61 6.91 2.40
N TYR A 167 10.50 7.72 3.46
CA TYR A 167 11.63 8.02 4.34
C TYR A 167 12.23 6.73 4.94
N ARG A 168 11.39 5.81 5.43
CA ARG A 168 11.86 4.55 6.02
C ARG A 168 12.55 3.65 5.01
N ILE A 169 12.07 3.62 3.78
CA ILE A 169 12.72 2.90 2.69
C ILE A 169 14.12 3.48 2.44
N VAL A 170 14.24 4.80 2.27
CA VAL A 170 15.52 5.47 2.02
C VAL A 170 16.46 5.36 3.21
N GLU A 171 15.96 5.40 4.44
CA GLU A 171 16.73 5.16 5.65
C GLU A 171 17.37 3.77 5.63
N ALA A 172 16.60 2.74 5.32
CA ALA A 172 17.10 1.37 5.20
C ALA A 172 18.16 1.23 4.09
N LEU A 173 17.93 1.85 2.92
CA LEU A 173 18.89 1.86 1.81
C LEU A 173 20.21 2.57 2.17
N ASN A 174 20.17 3.61 3.00
CA ASN A 174 21.37 4.31 3.46
C ASN A 174 22.10 3.59 4.60
N GLN A 175 21.43 2.66 5.28
CA GLN A 175 22.02 1.83 6.35
C GLN A 175 22.59 0.52 5.83
N SER A 176 22.11 0.03 4.68
CA SER A 176 22.66 -1.20 4.09
C SER A 176 24.11 -0.98 3.64
N ARG A 177 24.94 -1.96 3.97
CA ARG A 177 26.37 -1.96 3.63
C ARG A 177 26.56 -2.59 2.25
N GLU A 178 26.16 -1.90 1.21
CA GLU A 178 26.57 -2.18 -0.16
C GLU A 178 27.38 -1.01 -0.72
#